data_06b8fa143bd4672560cb2a721840d3f7
#
_entry.id   06b8fa143bd4672560cb2a721840d3f7
#
_cell.length_a   1.000
_cell.length_b   1.000
_cell.length_c   1.000
_cell.angle_alpha   90.00
_cell.angle_beta   90.00
_cell.angle_gamma   90.00
#
_symmetry.space_group_name_H-M   'P 1'
#
loop_
_entity.id
_entity.type
_entity.pdbx_description
1 polymer ?
#
loop_
_entity_poly.entity_id
_entity_poly.type
_entity_poly.pdbx_seq_one_letter_code
_entity_poly.pdbx_strand_id
1 'polypeptide(L)'
;MTQYYLSKNYNVLNNAGNKAKTDIEEILSKLGYKNAGLPQTTYSNKITGFLITLAGVLKVLFTISANNVVVVQYPFKKYYSFVCNIIHLKRGKVITIIHDLGTFRSKKLTAEQEIKRLSHSDVLIVHNNRMKEWMESQGYTQPMVCLEIFDYLSPSVNNNTHEPNQKPIKVIYAGALNYRKNKYLYSLNDVMSKWQFELYGKRFEEDKIKDKTLFKFKGFVPSDQLIEQVSAHFGLIWEGDSIHT
;
A
#
# COMPACT_ATOMS: atom_id res chain seq x y z
N MET A 1 5.95 11.71 26.62
CA MET A 1 6.80 10.93 25.70
C MET A 1 6.42 11.34 24.28
N THR A 2 7.33 11.89 23.49
CA THR A 2 7.00 12.30 22.12
C THR A 2 7.04 11.07 21.21
N GLN A 3 6.02 10.89 20.39
CA GLN A 3 5.93 9.78 19.43
C GLN A 3 6.21 10.31 18.03
N TYR A 4 6.88 9.51 17.21
CA TYR A 4 7.28 9.91 15.87
C TYR A 4 6.84 8.89 14.82
N TYR A 5 6.68 9.33 13.60
CA TYR A 5 6.63 8.45 12.43
C TYR A 5 7.65 8.87 11.38
N LEU A 6 8.15 7.91 10.63
CA LEU A 6 9.08 8.14 9.54
C LEU A 6 8.32 8.19 8.22
N SER A 7 8.17 9.39 7.69
CA SER A 7 7.65 9.61 6.34
C SER A 7 8.76 9.64 5.31
N LYS A 8 8.49 9.04 4.17
CA LYS A 8 9.28 9.22 2.94
C LYS A 8 8.65 10.24 1.99
N ASN A 9 7.73 11.06 2.47
CA ASN A 9 7.00 12.05 1.67
C ASN A 9 6.37 11.40 0.42
N TYR A 10 5.39 10.53 0.63
CA TYR A 10 4.67 9.81 -0.42
C TYR A 10 3.69 10.71 -1.20
N ASN A 11 4.13 11.89 -1.62
CA ASN A 11 3.29 12.93 -2.22
C ASN A 11 2.70 12.57 -3.59
N VAL A 12 3.10 11.44 -4.17
CA VAL A 12 2.55 11.00 -5.45
C VAL A 12 1.35 10.09 -5.19
N LEU A 13 0.16 10.63 -5.17
CA LEU A 13 -1.11 9.92 -4.92
C LEU A 13 -1.60 9.07 -6.10
N ASN A 14 -0.79 8.91 -7.14
CA ASN A 14 -1.17 8.23 -8.39
C ASN A 14 -1.19 6.69 -8.30
N ASN A 15 -1.02 6.12 -7.13
CA ASN A 15 -1.11 4.68 -6.91
C ASN A 15 -1.61 4.35 -5.50
N ALA A 16 -2.31 3.23 -5.39
CA ALA A 16 -2.90 2.76 -4.15
C ALA A 16 -1.89 2.61 -2.99
N GLY A 17 -0.68 2.14 -3.28
CA GLY A 17 0.35 1.96 -2.25
C GLY A 17 0.83 3.27 -1.61
N ASN A 18 0.86 4.37 -2.36
CA ASN A 18 1.18 5.68 -1.78
C ASN A 18 0.00 6.25 -1.01
N LYS A 19 -1.22 6.10 -1.50
CA LYS A 19 -2.43 6.54 -0.81
C LYS A 19 -2.53 5.92 0.59
N ALA A 20 -2.44 4.59 0.69
CA ALA A 20 -2.47 3.89 1.98
C ALA A 20 -1.42 4.43 2.97
N LYS A 21 -0.20 4.69 2.50
CA LYS A 21 0.87 5.23 3.35
C LYS A 21 0.63 6.67 3.80
N THR A 22 0.10 7.50 2.92
CA THR A 22 -0.24 8.89 3.24
C THR A 22 -1.38 8.96 4.24
N ASP A 23 -2.38 8.09 4.09
CA ASP A 23 -3.52 8.02 5.01
C ASP A 23 -3.07 7.59 6.42
N ILE A 24 -2.16 6.62 6.52
CA ILE A 24 -1.55 6.24 7.81
C ILE A 24 -0.79 7.43 8.43
N GLU A 25 -0.03 8.17 7.64
CA GLU A 25 0.68 9.36 8.13
C GLU A 25 -0.29 10.43 8.64
N GLU A 26 -1.43 10.61 7.97
CA GLU A 26 -2.49 11.51 8.42
C GLU A 26 -3.11 11.03 9.73
N ILE A 27 -3.43 9.74 9.85
CA ILE A 27 -3.95 9.13 11.08
C ILE A 27 -2.94 9.31 12.22
N LEU A 28 -1.68 8.99 12.00
CA LEU A 28 -0.64 9.15 13.02
C LEU A 28 -0.48 10.61 13.44
N SER A 29 -0.57 11.54 12.50
CA SER A 29 -0.55 12.98 12.80
C SER A 29 -1.73 13.40 13.67
N LYS A 30 -2.94 12.93 13.37
CA LYS A 30 -4.15 13.15 14.18
C LYS A 30 -4.04 12.54 15.58
N LEU A 31 -3.32 11.45 15.72
CA LEU A 31 -3.01 10.83 17.01
C LEU A 31 -1.87 11.52 17.78
N GLY A 32 -1.34 12.63 17.27
CA GLY A 32 -0.30 13.41 17.93
C GLY A 32 1.14 12.95 17.68
N TYR A 33 1.35 12.00 16.77
CA TYR A 33 2.70 11.63 16.34
C TYR A 33 3.33 12.73 15.49
N LYS A 34 4.61 12.99 15.69
CA LYS A 34 5.36 13.98 14.91
C LYS A 34 6.06 13.34 13.73
N ASN A 35 5.95 13.98 12.57
CA ASN A 35 6.72 13.57 11.39
C ASN A 35 8.20 13.88 11.59
N ALA A 36 9.03 12.85 11.61
CA ALA A 36 10.48 13.02 11.70
C ALA A 36 11.14 13.42 10.36
N GLY A 37 10.38 13.42 9.27
CA GLY A 37 10.73 13.98 7.96
C GLY A 37 11.93 13.35 7.29
N LEU A 38 11.72 12.42 6.35
CA LEU A 38 12.75 11.93 5.45
C LEU A 38 12.55 12.56 4.06
N PRO A 39 13.61 12.92 3.34
CA PRO A 39 13.47 13.37 1.96
C PRO A 39 12.99 12.23 1.07
N GLN A 40 12.27 12.55 0.01
CA GLN A 40 11.92 11.59 -1.03
C GLN A 40 13.17 10.98 -1.66
N THR A 41 13.15 9.69 -1.94
CA THR A 41 14.29 8.92 -2.44
C THR A 41 14.27 8.68 -3.95
N THR A 42 13.40 9.33 -4.70
CA THR A 42 13.30 9.22 -6.16
C THR A 42 14.13 10.29 -6.83
N TYR A 43 15.41 10.01 -6.96
CA TYR A 43 16.34 10.82 -7.74
C TYR A 43 16.76 10.06 -8.99
N SER A 44 16.93 10.76 -10.10
CA SER A 44 17.42 10.19 -11.36
C SER A 44 18.86 9.65 -11.20
N ASN A 45 19.70 10.36 -10.46
CA ASN A 45 21.04 9.90 -10.13
C ASN A 45 21.03 9.08 -8.83
N LYS A 46 21.48 7.83 -8.92
CA LYS A 46 21.49 6.88 -7.79
C LYS A 46 22.44 7.30 -6.66
N ILE A 47 23.58 7.90 -6.99
CA ILE A 47 24.58 8.33 -6.00
C ILE A 47 24.04 9.53 -5.23
N THR A 48 23.55 10.56 -5.92
CA THR A 48 22.92 11.73 -5.30
C THR A 48 21.75 11.32 -4.42
N GLY A 49 20.88 10.44 -4.92
CA GLY A 49 19.76 9.90 -4.14
C GLY A 49 20.19 9.13 -2.89
N PHE A 50 21.30 8.40 -2.97
CA PHE A 50 21.88 7.71 -1.82
C PHE A 50 22.38 8.70 -0.77
N LEU A 51 23.18 9.69 -1.16
CA LEU A 51 23.77 10.68 -0.25
C LEU A 51 22.69 11.55 0.44
N ILE A 52 21.70 12.03 -0.33
CA ILE A 52 20.61 12.83 0.23
C ILE A 52 19.77 12.00 1.21
N THR A 53 19.50 10.72 0.86
CA THR A 53 18.76 9.82 1.78
C THR A 53 19.58 9.56 3.05
N LEU A 54 20.87 9.31 2.93
CA LEU A 54 21.75 9.11 4.08
C LEU A 54 21.78 10.34 4.99
N ALA A 55 21.97 11.53 4.42
CA ALA A 55 21.92 12.79 5.17
C ALA A 55 20.57 12.99 5.86
N GLY A 56 19.46 12.68 5.18
CA GLY A 56 18.12 12.73 5.75
C GLY A 56 17.92 11.73 6.91
N VAL A 57 18.41 10.51 6.76
CA VAL A 57 18.38 9.52 7.84
C VAL A 57 19.20 10.00 9.04
N LEU A 58 20.39 10.51 8.83
CA LEU A 58 21.22 11.07 9.91
C LEU A 58 20.50 12.24 10.61
N LYS A 59 19.93 13.17 9.83
CA LYS A 59 19.13 14.28 10.40
C LYS A 59 17.99 13.78 11.28
N VAL A 60 17.22 12.80 10.81
CA VAL A 60 16.12 12.20 11.55
C VAL A 60 16.61 11.62 12.87
N LEU A 61 17.77 10.97 12.88
CA LEU A 61 18.34 10.40 14.09
C LEU A 61 18.69 11.46 15.16
N PHE A 62 19.08 12.65 14.75
CA PHE A 62 19.28 13.78 15.70
C PHE A 62 17.95 14.39 16.15
N THR A 63 16.90 14.29 15.35
CA THR A 63 15.57 14.83 15.66
C THR A 63 14.80 13.96 16.67
N ILE A 64 14.97 12.64 16.61
CA ILE A 64 14.29 11.71 17.51
C ILE A 64 14.96 11.74 18.87
N SER A 65 14.21 12.11 19.93
CA SER A 65 14.66 12.10 21.31
C SER A 65 14.80 10.67 21.85
N ALA A 66 15.43 10.53 23.01
CA ALA A 66 15.54 9.23 23.71
C ALA A 66 14.18 8.77 24.28
N ASN A 67 14.04 7.47 24.48
CA ASN A 67 12.86 6.82 25.08
C ASN A 67 11.53 7.06 24.32
N ASN A 68 11.56 7.20 23.02
CA ASN A 68 10.38 7.46 22.20
C ASN A 68 9.92 6.25 21.40
N VAL A 69 8.67 6.28 20.98
CA VAL A 69 8.11 5.32 20.02
C VAL A 69 8.20 5.91 18.61
N VAL A 70 8.68 5.08 17.69
CA VAL A 70 8.82 5.47 16.27
C VAL A 70 8.08 4.46 15.40
N VAL A 71 7.11 4.96 14.62
CA VAL A 71 6.38 4.15 13.64
C VAL A 71 7.09 4.22 12.30
N VAL A 72 7.32 3.04 11.71
CA VAL A 72 7.95 2.87 10.39
C VAL A 72 7.01 2.11 9.47
N GLN A 73 6.84 2.56 8.24
CA GLN A 73 6.04 1.86 7.24
C GLN A 73 6.95 1.01 6.34
N TYR A 74 6.72 -0.29 6.29
CA TYR A 74 7.51 -1.23 5.49
C TYR A 74 6.79 -1.53 4.14
N PRO A 75 7.51 -1.68 3.03
CA PRO A 75 8.97 -1.79 2.89
C PRO A 75 9.71 -0.45 2.97
N PHE A 76 10.72 -0.41 3.83
CA PHE A 76 11.55 0.78 4.07
C PHE A 76 12.93 0.73 3.38
N LYS A 77 13.21 -0.30 2.60
CA LYS A 77 14.46 -0.51 1.85
C LYS A 77 15.73 -0.68 2.73
N LYS A 78 16.86 -0.12 2.23
CA LYS A 78 18.22 -0.39 2.74
C LYS A 78 18.46 0.03 4.20
N TYR A 79 17.83 1.11 4.63
CA TYR A 79 18.13 1.73 5.92
C TYR A 79 17.28 1.23 7.08
N TYR A 80 16.40 0.27 6.84
CA TYR A 80 15.46 -0.19 7.86
C TYR A 80 16.15 -0.65 9.14
N SER A 81 17.02 -1.66 9.06
CA SER A 81 17.73 -2.19 10.22
C SER A 81 18.62 -1.13 10.89
N PHE A 82 19.27 -0.28 10.10
CA PHE A 82 20.09 0.81 10.62
C PHE A 82 19.27 1.80 11.44
N VAL A 83 18.11 2.22 10.94
CA VAL A 83 17.21 3.13 11.65
C VAL A 83 16.69 2.49 12.94
N CYS A 84 16.25 1.24 12.89
CA CYS A 84 15.79 0.51 14.07
C CYS A 84 16.89 0.44 15.16
N ASN A 85 18.11 0.07 14.77
CA ASN A 85 19.22 -0.04 15.70
C ASN A 85 19.55 1.29 16.39
N ILE A 86 19.49 2.41 15.68
CA ILE A 86 19.74 3.71 16.30
C ILE A 86 18.61 4.12 17.23
N ILE A 87 17.36 3.81 16.89
CA ILE A 87 16.24 4.06 17.79
C ILE A 87 16.43 3.27 19.08
N HIS A 88 16.86 2.00 18.99
CA HIS A 88 17.17 1.16 20.15
C HIS A 88 18.37 1.69 20.96
N LEU A 89 19.43 2.20 20.31
CA LEU A 89 20.54 2.86 21.02
C LEU A 89 20.07 4.06 21.84
N LYS A 90 19.01 4.73 21.39
CA LYS A 90 18.34 5.82 22.14
C LYS A 90 17.29 5.31 23.14
N ARG A 91 17.24 4.00 23.42
CA ARG A 91 16.24 3.36 24.29
C ARG A 91 14.79 3.56 23.79
N GLY A 92 14.62 3.81 22.51
CA GLY A 92 13.30 3.94 21.88
C GLY A 92 12.74 2.58 21.46
N LYS A 93 11.49 2.60 21.02
CA LYS A 93 10.75 1.44 20.52
C LYS A 93 10.36 1.66 19.06
N VAL A 94 10.40 0.59 18.27
CA VAL A 94 10.02 0.61 16.85
C VAL A 94 8.76 -0.20 16.64
N ILE A 95 7.73 0.44 16.08
CA ILE A 95 6.53 -0.21 15.57
C ILE A 95 6.61 -0.17 14.05
N THR A 96 6.48 -1.32 13.40
CA THR A 96 6.50 -1.38 11.93
C THR A 96 5.16 -1.80 11.37
N ILE A 97 4.59 -0.98 10.49
CA ILE A 97 3.38 -1.29 9.73
C ILE A 97 3.80 -1.90 8.40
N ILE A 98 3.39 -3.13 8.15
CA ILE A 98 3.72 -3.86 6.93
C ILE A 98 2.63 -3.60 5.88
N HIS A 99 3.01 -3.07 4.70
CA HIS A 99 2.14 -2.96 3.54
C HIS A 99 2.33 -4.13 2.58
N ASP A 100 3.59 -4.54 2.40
CA ASP A 100 3.97 -5.63 1.50
C ASP A 100 5.20 -6.35 2.04
N LEU A 101 5.28 -7.65 1.82
CA LEU A 101 6.49 -8.43 2.02
C LEU A 101 7.26 -8.54 0.70
N GLY A 102 8.54 -8.18 0.75
CA GLY A 102 9.42 -8.18 -0.43
C GLY A 102 9.63 -9.57 -1.02
N THR A 103 9.57 -10.59 -0.19
CA THR A 103 9.64 -12.00 -0.57
C THR A 103 8.56 -12.37 -1.58
N PHE A 104 7.32 -11.92 -1.39
CA PHE A 104 6.22 -12.21 -2.31
C PHE A 104 6.20 -11.26 -3.50
N ARG A 105 6.34 -9.96 -3.24
CA ARG A 105 6.14 -8.94 -4.26
C ARG A 105 7.26 -8.84 -5.30
N SER A 106 8.50 -8.93 -4.89
CA SER A 106 9.64 -8.64 -5.78
C SER A 106 10.62 -9.77 -5.94
N LYS A 107 10.51 -10.83 -5.13
CA LYS A 107 11.45 -11.96 -5.06
C LYS A 107 12.92 -11.53 -4.92
N LYS A 108 13.16 -10.34 -4.37
CA LYS A 108 14.51 -9.78 -4.17
C LYS A 108 15.11 -10.12 -2.82
N LEU A 109 14.30 -10.61 -1.91
CA LEU A 109 14.69 -11.05 -0.58
C LEU A 109 14.24 -12.50 -0.41
N THR A 110 15.04 -13.29 0.27
CA THR A 110 14.58 -14.57 0.81
C THR A 110 13.72 -14.33 2.05
N ALA A 111 12.88 -15.30 2.42
CA ALA A 111 12.09 -15.23 3.64
C ALA A 111 12.96 -14.98 4.86
N GLU A 112 14.06 -15.73 4.99
CA GLU A 112 15.03 -15.58 6.08
C GLU A 112 15.62 -14.15 6.17
N GLN A 113 16.02 -13.58 5.03
CA GLN A 113 16.55 -12.20 5.00
C GLN A 113 15.50 -11.16 5.39
N GLU A 114 14.25 -11.37 5.02
CA GLU A 114 13.16 -10.46 5.36
C GLU A 114 12.79 -10.57 6.83
N ILE A 115 12.65 -11.77 7.37
CA ILE A 115 12.41 -12.01 8.79
C ILE A 115 13.54 -11.45 9.65
N LYS A 116 14.80 -11.72 9.33
CA LYS A 116 15.95 -11.14 10.02
C LYS A 116 15.92 -9.60 10.02
N ARG A 117 15.49 -9.00 8.92
CA ARG A 117 15.33 -7.54 8.84
C ARG A 117 14.20 -7.04 9.73
N LEU A 118 13.04 -7.67 9.69
CA LEU A 118 11.88 -7.29 10.46
C LEU A 118 12.02 -7.54 11.97
N SER A 119 12.89 -8.49 12.37
CA SER A 119 13.22 -8.74 13.79
C SER A 119 13.91 -7.58 14.50
N HIS A 120 14.30 -6.52 13.77
CA HIS A 120 14.72 -5.26 14.39
C HIS A 120 13.53 -4.39 14.87
N SER A 121 12.29 -4.79 14.64
CA SER A 121 11.10 -4.10 15.15
C SER A 121 10.67 -4.70 16.48
N ASP A 122 10.19 -3.87 17.41
CA ASP A 122 9.64 -4.35 18.68
C ASP A 122 8.21 -4.91 18.51
N VAL A 123 7.45 -4.34 17.58
CA VAL A 123 6.07 -4.77 17.25
C VAL A 123 5.85 -4.63 15.75
N LEU A 124 5.21 -5.62 15.16
CA LEU A 124 4.70 -5.51 13.78
C LEU A 124 3.19 -5.34 13.77
N ILE A 125 2.72 -4.48 12.88
CA ILE A 125 1.32 -4.40 12.49
C ILE A 125 1.21 -5.06 11.11
N VAL A 126 0.51 -6.18 11.07
CA VAL A 126 0.33 -7.02 9.87
C VAL A 126 -1.12 -6.95 9.38
N HIS A 127 -1.37 -7.27 8.12
CA HIS A 127 -2.71 -7.15 7.53
C HIS A 127 -3.72 -8.14 8.10
N ASN A 128 -3.32 -9.41 8.24
CA ASN A 128 -4.24 -10.48 8.58
C ASN A 128 -3.53 -11.66 9.26
N ASN A 129 -4.31 -12.61 9.73
CA ASN A 129 -3.80 -13.80 10.40
C ASN A 129 -2.94 -14.67 9.48
N ARG A 130 -3.23 -14.74 8.18
CA ARG A 130 -2.41 -15.49 7.22
C ARG A 130 -0.98 -14.95 7.14
N MET A 131 -0.83 -13.62 7.08
CA MET A 131 0.49 -12.99 7.10
C MET A 131 1.21 -13.26 8.42
N LYS A 132 0.50 -13.18 9.53
CA LYS A 132 1.02 -13.50 10.85
C LYS A 132 1.53 -14.94 10.93
N GLU A 133 0.69 -15.91 10.61
CA GLU A 133 1.02 -17.35 10.61
C GLU A 133 2.22 -17.67 9.71
N TRP A 134 2.26 -17.07 8.52
CA TRP A 134 3.39 -17.23 7.64
C TRP A 134 4.69 -16.70 8.26
N MET A 135 4.68 -15.52 8.86
CA MET A 135 5.86 -14.95 9.51
C MET A 135 6.32 -15.80 10.70
N GLU A 136 5.39 -16.30 11.51
CA GLU A 136 5.66 -17.24 12.61
C GLU A 136 6.28 -18.54 12.08
N SER A 137 5.77 -19.08 10.97
CA SER A 137 6.33 -20.28 10.33
C SER A 137 7.75 -20.07 9.78
N GLN A 138 8.11 -18.82 9.47
CA GLN A 138 9.47 -18.44 9.07
C GLN A 138 10.38 -18.07 10.26
N GLY A 139 9.91 -18.27 11.49
CA GLY A 139 10.69 -18.03 12.70
C GLY A 139 10.65 -16.62 13.28
N TYR A 140 9.66 -15.79 12.90
CA TYR A 140 9.46 -14.50 13.53
C TYR A 140 8.84 -14.68 14.92
N THR A 141 9.46 -14.06 15.94
CA THR A 141 9.11 -14.28 17.37
C THR A 141 8.65 -13.03 18.11
N GLN A 142 8.78 -11.85 17.49
CA GLN A 142 8.35 -10.60 18.15
C GLN A 142 6.83 -10.43 18.10
N PRO A 143 6.23 -9.59 18.97
CA PRO A 143 4.80 -9.33 18.97
C PRO A 143 4.27 -8.85 17.62
N MET A 144 3.12 -9.39 17.20
CA MET A 144 2.40 -8.99 16.00
C MET A 144 0.93 -8.67 16.32
N VAL A 145 0.42 -7.59 15.73
CA VAL A 145 -0.97 -7.17 15.82
C VAL A 145 -1.56 -7.20 14.42
N CYS A 146 -2.71 -7.87 14.26
CA CYS A 146 -3.44 -7.89 12.98
C CYS A 146 -4.30 -6.64 12.87
N LEU A 147 -4.20 -5.94 11.75
CA LEU A 147 -4.99 -4.74 11.44
C LEU A 147 -6.33 -5.10 10.77
N GLU A 148 -6.38 -6.28 10.15
CA GLU A 148 -7.49 -6.84 9.35
C GLU A 148 -7.69 -6.12 8.02
N ILE A 149 -8.17 -4.89 8.01
CA ILE A 149 -8.44 -4.13 6.78
C ILE A 149 -7.75 -2.77 6.85
N PHE A 150 -7.05 -2.40 5.77
CA PHE A 150 -6.64 -1.02 5.54
C PHE A 150 -7.77 -0.27 4.85
N ASP A 151 -8.33 0.71 5.55
CA ASP A 151 -9.26 1.65 4.96
C ASP A 151 -8.54 2.84 4.32
N TYR A 152 -9.20 3.46 3.32
CA TYR A 152 -8.75 4.72 2.77
C TYR A 152 -9.51 5.87 3.41
N LEU A 153 -8.78 6.91 3.82
CA LEU A 153 -9.40 8.17 4.20
C LEU A 153 -10.02 8.80 2.95
N SER A 154 -11.30 9.13 3.03
CA SER A 154 -12.01 9.84 1.97
C SER A 154 -12.54 11.17 2.49
N PRO A 155 -12.30 12.28 1.76
CA PRO A 155 -12.90 13.56 2.11
C PRO A 155 -14.40 13.62 1.80
N SER A 156 -14.88 12.69 1.00
CA SER A 156 -16.26 12.66 0.52
C SER A 156 -16.92 11.32 0.77
N VAL A 157 -18.22 11.37 0.97
CA VAL A 157 -19.09 10.19 1.06
C VAL A 157 -19.81 10.04 -0.27
N ASN A 158 -19.73 8.88 -0.86
CA ASN A 158 -20.52 8.55 -2.05
C ASN A 158 -21.95 8.20 -1.63
N ASN A 159 -22.90 9.07 -1.91
CA ASN A 159 -24.32 8.87 -1.65
C ASN A 159 -25.07 8.30 -2.87
N ASN A 160 -24.35 7.90 -3.92
CA ASN A 160 -24.96 7.30 -5.10
C ASN A 160 -25.50 5.91 -4.77
N THR A 161 -26.80 5.83 -4.53
CA THR A 161 -27.50 4.56 -4.39
C THR A 161 -27.91 4.04 -5.75
N HIS A 162 -27.65 2.78 -6.02
CA HIS A 162 -28.22 2.06 -7.16
C HIS A 162 -29.46 1.31 -6.72
N GLU A 163 -30.54 1.48 -7.47
CA GLU A 163 -31.70 0.60 -7.31
C GLU A 163 -31.30 -0.83 -7.68
N PRO A 164 -31.53 -1.82 -6.80
CA PRO A 164 -31.06 -3.19 -7.03
C PRO A 164 -31.52 -3.82 -8.35
N ASN A 165 -32.64 -3.35 -8.88
CA ASN A 165 -33.26 -3.84 -10.12
C ASN A 165 -32.92 -3.03 -11.37
N GLN A 166 -32.08 -2.01 -11.29
CA GLN A 166 -31.71 -1.19 -12.43
C GLN A 166 -30.84 -2.00 -13.40
N LYS A 167 -31.22 -2.06 -14.66
CA LYS A 167 -30.47 -2.72 -15.73
C LYS A 167 -29.90 -1.70 -16.70
N PRO A 168 -28.75 -1.96 -17.32
CA PRO A 168 -27.87 -3.12 -17.11
C PRO A 168 -27.17 -3.09 -15.75
N ILE A 169 -26.82 -4.25 -15.22
CA ILE A 169 -26.00 -4.35 -14.02
C ILE A 169 -24.62 -3.74 -14.33
N LYS A 170 -24.23 -2.75 -13.55
CA LYS A 170 -22.93 -2.08 -13.70
C LYS A 170 -21.93 -2.66 -12.72
N VAL A 171 -20.75 -2.99 -13.23
CA VAL A 171 -19.61 -3.46 -12.46
C VAL A 171 -18.45 -2.52 -12.70
N ILE A 172 -17.77 -2.11 -11.65
CA ILE A 172 -16.55 -1.30 -11.78
C ILE A 172 -15.30 -2.11 -11.50
N TYR A 173 -14.25 -1.76 -12.19
CA TYR A 173 -12.89 -2.14 -11.85
C TYR A 173 -12.02 -0.88 -11.80
N ALA A 174 -11.31 -0.67 -10.70
CA ALA A 174 -10.38 0.44 -10.55
C ALA A 174 -8.98 -0.07 -10.21
N GLY A 175 -8.02 0.10 -11.13
CA GLY A 175 -6.67 -0.41 -10.93
C GLY A 175 -5.79 -0.39 -12.19
N ALA A 176 -4.74 -1.20 -12.17
CA ALA A 176 -3.91 -1.40 -13.35
C ALA A 176 -4.68 -2.23 -14.40
N LEU A 177 -4.73 -1.76 -15.64
CA LEU A 177 -5.53 -2.39 -16.71
C LEU A 177 -4.68 -3.16 -17.74
N ASN A 178 -3.39 -3.33 -17.51
CA ASN A 178 -2.55 -4.02 -18.47
C ASN A 178 -2.88 -5.52 -18.57
N TYR A 179 -3.05 -6.03 -19.79
CA TYR A 179 -3.42 -7.40 -20.10
C TYR A 179 -2.54 -8.46 -19.40
N ARG A 180 -1.23 -8.24 -19.39
CA ARG A 180 -0.28 -9.18 -18.81
C ARG A 180 -0.59 -9.54 -17.34
N LYS A 181 -1.08 -8.56 -16.55
CA LYS A 181 -1.39 -8.75 -15.12
C LYS A 181 -2.85 -9.14 -14.88
N ASN A 182 -3.74 -8.73 -15.77
CA ASN A 182 -5.18 -8.81 -15.56
C ASN A 182 -5.87 -9.53 -16.72
N LYS A 183 -5.34 -10.66 -17.16
CA LYS A 183 -5.92 -11.46 -18.26
C LYS A 183 -7.40 -11.76 -18.05
N TYR A 184 -7.78 -12.08 -16.82
CA TYR A 184 -9.17 -12.39 -16.45
C TYR A 184 -10.13 -11.25 -16.83
N LEU A 185 -9.73 -9.98 -16.66
CA LEU A 185 -10.56 -8.82 -16.97
C LEU A 185 -10.95 -8.79 -18.46
N TYR A 186 -10.05 -9.25 -19.32
CA TYR A 186 -10.24 -9.30 -20.77
C TYR A 186 -11.00 -10.55 -21.24
N SER A 187 -11.24 -11.50 -20.35
CA SER A 187 -12.01 -12.74 -20.60
C SER A 187 -13.43 -12.66 -20.06
N LEU A 188 -13.84 -11.58 -19.39
CA LEU A 188 -15.15 -11.44 -18.77
C LEU A 188 -16.31 -11.44 -19.77
N ASN A 189 -16.07 -11.06 -21.03
CA ASN A 189 -17.07 -11.13 -22.11
C ASN A 189 -17.69 -12.51 -22.24
N ASP A 190 -16.89 -13.55 -22.04
CA ASP A 190 -17.33 -14.92 -22.24
C ASP A 190 -18.30 -15.40 -21.13
N VAL A 191 -18.27 -14.71 -19.97
CA VAL A 191 -19.02 -15.11 -18.76
C VAL A 191 -20.17 -14.16 -18.43
N MET A 192 -20.02 -12.86 -18.75
CA MET A 192 -20.89 -11.81 -18.23
C MET A 192 -21.45 -10.89 -19.33
N SER A 193 -21.96 -11.48 -20.41
CA SER A 193 -22.45 -10.76 -21.59
C SER A 193 -23.62 -9.78 -21.34
N LYS A 194 -24.26 -9.86 -20.17
CA LYS A 194 -25.41 -8.99 -19.81
C LYS A 194 -25.04 -7.86 -18.85
N TRP A 195 -23.77 -7.72 -18.50
CA TRP A 195 -23.29 -6.72 -17.55
C TRP A 195 -22.48 -5.64 -18.25
N GLN A 196 -22.50 -4.44 -17.73
CA GLN A 196 -21.69 -3.33 -18.21
C GLN A 196 -20.52 -3.10 -17.25
N PHE A 197 -19.29 -3.10 -17.80
CA PHE A 197 -18.08 -2.87 -17.02
C PHE A 197 -17.57 -1.45 -17.24
N GLU A 198 -17.39 -0.70 -16.16
CA GLU A 198 -16.69 0.57 -16.17
C GLU A 198 -15.27 0.37 -15.65
N LEU A 199 -14.27 0.71 -16.48
CA LEU A 199 -12.85 0.48 -16.20
C LEU A 199 -12.15 1.79 -15.90
N TYR A 200 -11.63 1.90 -14.70
CA TYR A 200 -10.85 3.05 -14.24
C TYR A 200 -9.39 2.65 -14.04
N GLY A 201 -8.46 3.30 -14.74
CA GLY A 201 -7.04 2.98 -14.59
C GLY A 201 -6.18 3.37 -15.78
N LYS A 202 -4.95 2.85 -15.77
CA LYS A 202 -3.96 3.09 -16.84
C LYS A 202 -3.62 1.81 -17.59
N ARG A 203 -3.13 1.96 -18.80
CA ARG A 203 -2.64 0.86 -19.67
C ARG A 203 -3.74 -0.10 -20.09
N PHE A 204 -4.89 0.41 -20.43
CA PHE A 204 -5.95 -0.37 -21.04
C PHE A 204 -5.57 -0.76 -22.48
N GLU A 205 -5.68 -2.05 -22.79
CA GLU A 205 -5.33 -2.63 -24.09
C GLU A 205 -6.62 -3.03 -24.81
N GLU A 206 -7.29 -2.06 -25.42
CA GLU A 206 -8.60 -2.21 -26.04
C GLU A 206 -8.64 -3.26 -27.17
N ASP A 207 -7.50 -3.46 -27.83
CA ASP A 207 -7.33 -4.48 -28.89
C ASP A 207 -7.45 -5.92 -28.37
N LYS A 208 -7.34 -6.13 -27.06
CA LYS A 208 -7.47 -7.44 -26.41
C LYS A 208 -8.90 -7.80 -26.03
N ILE A 209 -9.86 -6.87 -26.18
CA ILE A 209 -11.27 -7.11 -25.84
C ILE A 209 -12.02 -7.58 -27.08
N LYS A 210 -12.77 -8.67 -26.94
CA LYS A 210 -13.59 -9.24 -28.01
C LYS A 210 -14.85 -8.40 -28.29
N ASP A 211 -15.59 -8.07 -27.22
CA ASP A 211 -16.79 -7.24 -27.31
C ASP A 211 -16.62 -5.95 -26.55
N LYS A 212 -16.37 -4.87 -27.29
CA LYS A 212 -16.15 -3.54 -26.73
C LYS A 212 -17.40 -2.89 -26.17
N THR A 213 -18.58 -3.37 -26.52
CA THR A 213 -19.85 -2.77 -26.08
C THR A 213 -20.10 -2.97 -24.59
N LEU A 214 -19.52 -4.01 -24.00
CA LEU A 214 -19.63 -4.32 -22.57
C LEU A 214 -18.72 -3.47 -21.71
N PHE A 215 -17.66 -2.89 -22.28
CA PHE A 215 -16.64 -2.17 -21.54
C PHE A 215 -16.67 -0.68 -21.83
N LYS A 216 -16.74 0.10 -20.76
CA LYS A 216 -16.63 1.55 -20.84
C LYS A 216 -15.35 2.00 -20.14
N PHE A 217 -14.34 2.33 -20.94
CA PHE A 217 -13.09 2.85 -20.39
C PHE A 217 -13.25 4.31 -19.98
N LYS A 218 -12.98 4.59 -18.70
CA LYS A 218 -13.13 5.92 -18.07
C LYS A 218 -11.80 6.65 -17.88
N GLY A 219 -10.68 5.98 -18.18
CA GLY A 219 -9.37 6.55 -17.93
C GLY A 219 -8.94 6.45 -16.48
N PHE A 220 -7.86 7.15 -16.15
CA PHE A 220 -7.33 7.21 -14.79
C PHE A 220 -7.99 8.35 -14.02
N VAL A 221 -8.55 8.01 -12.87
CA VAL A 221 -9.10 8.96 -11.90
C VAL A 221 -8.32 8.80 -10.58
N PRO A 222 -7.85 9.88 -9.95
CA PRO A 222 -7.26 9.82 -8.61
C PRO A 222 -8.21 9.20 -7.59
N SER A 223 -7.65 8.50 -6.59
CA SER A 223 -8.45 7.72 -5.63
C SER A 223 -9.42 8.56 -4.79
N ASP A 224 -9.05 9.78 -4.48
CA ASP A 224 -9.88 10.75 -3.76
C ASP A 224 -11.11 11.21 -4.57
N GLN A 225 -10.96 11.36 -5.88
CA GLN A 225 -12.03 11.73 -6.80
C GLN A 225 -12.85 10.52 -7.28
N LEU A 226 -12.24 9.33 -7.28
CA LEU A 226 -12.89 8.13 -7.78
C LEU A 226 -14.16 7.81 -7.00
N ILE A 227 -14.13 7.96 -5.68
CA ILE A 227 -15.27 7.67 -4.79
C ILE A 227 -16.48 8.53 -5.15
N GLU A 228 -16.28 9.80 -5.51
CA GLU A 228 -17.36 10.71 -5.92
C GLU A 228 -17.96 10.36 -7.28
N GLN A 229 -17.12 9.87 -8.20
CA GLN A 229 -17.49 9.64 -9.59
C GLN A 229 -18.09 8.27 -9.86
N VAL A 230 -17.80 7.32 -8.95
CA VAL A 230 -18.21 5.93 -9.15
C VAL A 230 -19.67 5.73 -8.78
N SER A 231 -20.40 5.07 -9.68
CA SER A 231 -21.77 4.63 -9.45
C SER A 231 -21.95 3.28 -10.12
N ALA A 232 -21.94 2.19 -9.32
CA ALA A 232 -22.06 0.82 -9.81
C ALA A 232 -22.71 -0.11 -8.76
N HIS A 233 -23.26 -1.23 -9.23
CA HIS A 233 -23.86 -2.24 -8.37
C HIS A 233 -22.80 -3.05 -7.64
N PHE A 234 -21.66 -3.30 -8.31
CA PHE A 234 -20.58 -4.13 -7.77
C PHE A 234 -19.21 -3.55 -8.10
N GLY A 235 -18.26 -3.72 -7.17
CA GLY A 235 -16.83 -3.55 -7.41
C GLY A 235 -16.19 -4.89 -7.72
N LEU A 236 -15.40 -4.97 -8.78
CA LEU A 236 -14.61 -6.16 -9.11
C LEU A 236 -13.22 -6.02 -8.51
N ILE A 237 -12.86 -6.97 -7.65
CA ILE A 237 -11.53 -7.07 -7.06
C ILE A 237 -10.99 -8.46 -7.37
N TRP A 238 -9.76 -8.53 -7.87
CA TRP A 238 -9.07 -9.77 -8.13
C TRP A 238 -7.56 -9.60 -7.93
N GLU A 239 -6.99 -10.43 -7.09
CA GLU A 239 -5.54 -10.38 -6.76
C GLU A 239 -4.71 -11.42 -7.53
N GLY A 240 -5.32 -12.15 -8.44
CA GLY A 240 -4.71 -13.23 -9.20
C GLY A 240 -4.88 -14.61 -8.58
N ASP A 241 -4.21 -15.60 -9.17
CA ASP A 241 -4.30 -17.01 -8.76
C ASP A 241 -3.31 -17.37 -7.64
N SER A 242 -2.65 -16.38 -7.04
CA SER A 242 -1.67 -16.62 -5.98
C SER A 242 -2.36 -16.95 -4.66
N ILE A 243 -2.03 -18.10 -4.09
CA ILE A 243 -2.48 -18.50 -2.76
C ILE A 243 -1.78 -17.74 -1.62
N HIS A 244 -0.84 -16.86 -1.95
CA HIS A 244 0.02 -16.12 -1.01
C HIS A 244 -0.34 -14.64 -0.88
N THR A 245 -1.43 -14.18 -1.49
CA THR A 245 -1.94 -12.80 -1.37
C THR A 245 -2.96 -12.65 -0.27
#